data_0db65d12058c53460a8e373ae5b87d50
#
_entry.id   0db65d12058c53460a8e373ae5b87d50
#
_cell.length_a   1.000
_cell.length_b   1.000
_cell.length_c   1.000
_cell.angle_alpha   90.00
_cell.angle_beta   90.00
_cell.angle_gamma   90.00
#
_symmetry.space_group_name_H-M   'P 1'
#
loop_
_entity.id
_entity.type
_entity.pdbx_description
1 polymer ?
#
loop_
_entity_poly.entity_id
_entity_poly.type
_entity_poly.pdbx_seq_one_letter_code
_entity_poly.pdbx_strand_id
1 'polypeptide(L)' 'MEVKGIFGVLIFIADVYAILQIVQSSASTIKKALWIVLVILLPLAGFILWYLLGPKSS' A
#
# COMPACT_ATOMS: atom_id res chain seq x y z
N MET A 1 -23.51 8.34 -2.59
CA MET A 1 -22.06 8.48 -2.75
C MET A 1 -21.72 8.50 -4.22
N GLU A 2 -20.80 9.37 -4.59
CA GLU A 2 -20.34 9.40 -5.98
C GLU A 2 -19.38 8.25 -6.25
N VAL A 3 -19.24 7.92 -7.54
CA VAL A 3 -18.27 6.91 -7.95
C VAL A 3 -16.88 7.27 -7.48
N LYS A 4 -16.52 8.56 -7.55
CA LYS A 4 -15.21 9.03 -7.06
C LYS A 4 -15.02 8.79 -5.57
N GLY A 5 -16.08 9.00 -4.79
CA GLY A 5 -16.02 8.75 -3.36
C GLY A 5 -15.82 7.28 -3.06
N ILE A 6 -16.49 6.41 -3.81
CA ILE A 6 -16.34 4.96 -3.66
C ILE A 6 -14.91 4.54 -3.98
N PHE A 7 -14.34 5.03 -5.08
CA PHE A 7 -12.96 4.73 -5.44
C PHE A 7 -11.99 5.24 -4.37
N GLY A 8 -12.22 6.44 -3.85
CA GLY A 8 -11.38 7.00 -2.80
C GLY A 8 -11.37 6.12 -1.55
N VAL A 9 -12.54 5.64 -1.15
CA VAL A 9 -12.64 4.76 0.02
C VAL A 9 -11.93 3.43 -0.24
N LEU A 10 -12.13 2.86 -1.43
CA LEU A 10 -11.49 1.60 -1.77
C LEU A 10 -9.96 1.73 -1.80
N ILE A 11 -9.46 2.81 -2.38
CA ILE A 11 -8.02 3.08 -2.43
C ILE A 11 -7.48 3.26 -1.01
N PHE A 12 -8.21 3.98 -0.17
CA PHE A 12 -7.79 4.19 1.22
C PHE A 12 -7.69 2.86 1.97
N ILE A 13 -8.71 2.00 1.83
CA ILE A 13 -8.70 0.70 2.48
C ILE A 13 -7.56 -0.16 1.93
N ALA A 14 -7.34 -0.15 0.62
CA ALA A 14 -6.25 -0.89 0.01
C ALA A 14 -4.91 -0.40 0.52
N ASP A 15 -4.73 0.90 0.67
CA ASP A 15 -3.49 1.47 1.18
C ASP A 15 -3.23 1.06 2.62
N VAL A 16 -4.26 1.10 3.46
CA VAL A 16 -4.12 0.66 4.86
C VAL A 16 -3.73 -0.81 4.90
N TYR A 17 -4.37 -1.63 4.09
CA TYR A 17 -4.04 -3.05 4.00
C TYR A 17 -2.60 -3.25 3.58
N ALA A 18 -2.17 -2.55 2.54
CA ALA A 18 -0.79 -2.64 2.04
C ALA A 18 0.22 -2.23 3.11
N ILE A 19 -0.06 -1.14 3.82
CA ILE A 19 0.83 -0.65 4.86
C ILE A 19 0.96 -1.69 5.98
N LEU A 20 -0.16 -2.28 6.40
CA LEU A 20 -0.12 -3.31 7.44
C LEU A 20 0.70 -4.52 6.99
N GLN A 21 0.54 -4.94 5.75
CA GLN A 21 1.32 -6.05 5.20
C GLN A 21 2.81 -5.72 5.17
N ILE A 22 3.15 -4.50 4.76
CA ILE A 22 4.54 -4.07 4.70
C ILE A 22 5.16 -4.05 6.09
N VAL A 23 4.45 -3.50 7.07
CA VAL A 23 4.93 -3.42 8.45
C VAL A 23 5.16 -4.81 9.03
N GLN A 24 4.29 -5.75 8.71
CA GLN A 24 4.38 -7.12 9.24
C GLN A 24 5.32 -8.01 8.44
N SER A 25 5.86 -7.52 7.33
CA SER A 25 6.77 -8.30 6.51
C SER A 25 8.14 -8.43 7.17
N SER A 26 8.96 -9.35 6.65
CA SER A 26 10.33 -9.54 7.12
C SER A 26 11.33 -8.64 6.40
N ALA A 27 10.87 -7.69 5.60
CA ALA A 27 11.74 -6.77 4.89
C ALA A 27 12.50 -5.86 5.86
N SER A 28 13.63 -5.33 5.40
CA SER A 28 14.41 -4.40 6.22
C SER A 28 13.62 -3.11 6.47
N THR A 29 13.99 -2.38 7.52
CA THR A 29 13.33 -1.13 7.89
C THR A 29 13.34 -0.13 6.74
N ILE A 30 14.45 -0.05 6.01
CA ILE A 30 14.58 0.88 4.89
C ILE A 30 13.61 0.50 3.76
N LYS A 31 13.52 -0.78 3.45
CA LYS A 31 12.56 -1.24 2.42
C LYS A 31 11.14 -0.97 2.83
N LYS A 32 10.79 -1.22 4.10
CA LYS A 32 9.46 -0.93 4.61
C LYS A 32 9.14 0.55 4.45
N ALA A 33 10.07 1.42 4.86
CA ALA A 33 9.86 2.85 4.76
C ALA A 33 9.66 3.31 3.32
N LEU A 34 10.49 2.81 2.41
CA LEU A 34 10.37 3.15 0.99
C LEU A 34 9.02 2.72 0.41
N TRP A 35 8.59 1.50 0.71
CA TRP A 35 7.32 1.00 0.21
C TRP A 35 6.13 1.75 0.80
N ILE A 36 6.19 2.09 2.09
CA ILE A 36 5.12 2.85 2.73
C ILE A 36 5.01 4.24 2.10
N VAL A 37 6.12 4.92 1.89
CA VAL A 37 6.13 6.22 1.24
C VAL A 37 5.57 6.12 -0.18
N LEU A 38 5.98 5.10 -0.92
CA LEU A 38 5.51 4.88 -2.28
C LEU A 38 3.99 4.67 -2.31
N VAL A 39 3.47 3.84 -1.42
CA VAL A 39 2.04 3.55 -1.34
C VAL A 39 1.25 4.81 -0.97
N ILE A 40 1.78 5.65 -0.08
CA ILE A 40 1.10 6.87 0.36
C ILE A 40 1.11 7.93 -0.73
N LEU A 41 2.26 8.16 -1.35
CA LEU A 41 2.41 9.22 -2.37
C LEU A 41 1.73 8.85 -3.69
N LEU A 42 1.79 7.58 -4.06
CA LEU A 42 1.19 7.08 -5.30
C LEU A 42 0.22 5.96 -4.95
N PRO A 43 -0.93 6.31 -4.34
CA PRO A 43 -1.80 5.30 -3.75
C PRO A 43 -2.24 4.20 -4.71
N LEU A 44 -2.55 4.56 -5.95
CA LEU A 44 -2.97 3.55 -6.92
C LEU A 44 -1.78 2.82 -7.52
N ALA A 45 -0.83 3.56 -8.07
CA ALA A 45 0.36 2.97 -8.70
C ALA A 45 1.21 2.25 -7.65
N GLY A 46 1.37 2.86 -6.47
CA GLY A 46 2.13 2.27 -5.38
C GLY A 46 1.53 0.95 -4.90
N PHE A 47 0.20 0.90 -4.79
CA PHE A 47 -0.48 -0.32 -4.37
C PHE A 47 -0.26 -1.45 -5.39
N ILE A 48 -0.37 -1.15 -6.67
CA ILE A 48 -0.17 -2.13 -7.73
C ILE A 48 1.27 -2.66 -7.70
N LEU A 49 2.24 -1.75 -7.61
CA LEU A 49 3.64 -2.14 -7.54
C LEU A 49 3.92 -2.98 -6.28
N TRP A 50 3.37 -2.58 -5.15
CA TRP A 50 3.52 -3.33 -3.92
C TRP A 50 2.91 -4.73 -4.05
N TYR A 51 1.74 -4.83 -4.63
CA TYR A 51 1.06 -6.12 -4.77
C TYR A 51 1.90 -7.10 -5.60
N LEU A 52 2.54 -6.60 -6.64
CA LEU A 52 3.33 -7.45 -7.54
C LEU A 52 4.75 -7.70 -7.03
N LEU A 53 5.39 -6.68 -6.45
CA LEU A 53 6.82 -6.72 -6.15
C LEU A 53 7.14 -6.47 -4.68
N GLY A 54 6.21 -5.92 -3.92
CA GLY A 54 6.48 -5.45 -2.57
C GLY A 54 6.45 -6.53 -1.50
N PRO A 55 6.97 -6.22 -0.32
CA PRO A 55 7.00 -7.17 0.80
C PRO A 55 5.61 -7.40 1.39
N LYS A 56 5.35 -8.63 1.79
CA LYS A 56 4.09 -9.05 2.39
C LYS A 56 4.37 -9.88 3.64
N SER A 57 3.36 -10.04 4.47
CA SER A 57 3.52 -10.72 5.75
C SER A 57 3.61 -12.24 5.65
N SER A 58 3.29 -12.80 4.53
CA SER A 58 3.29 -14.27 4.36
C SER A 58 4.67 -14.87 4.26
#